data_99b8e8f8df17961925d6a43ed22bc1bd
#
_entry.id   99b8e8f8df17961925d6a43ed22bc1bd
#
_cell.length_a   1.000
_cell.length_b   1.000
_cell.length_c   1.000
_cell.angle_alpha   90.00
_cell.angle_beta   90.00
_cell.angle_gamma   90.00
#
_symmetry.space_group_name_H-M   'P 1'
#
loop_
_entity.id
_entity.type
_entity.pdbx_description
1 polymer ?
#
loop_
_entity_poly.entity_id
_entity_poly.type
_entity_poly.pdbx_seq_one_letter_code
_entity_poly.pdbx_strand_id
1 'polypeptide(L)'
;IAPLRGLVAYLVDMEGDVVHEWALPDKLASLAYMLPGGHLLTSGMTDEGPPIIEAKGGHLREFDWNGNLVWDHVDHAQHHDFRRLANGNTIYLGWDEMTAEAAVRVQGGIPGSERNGKIYSDFIKEITPDGAIVWEWHAWDHLIQDVDSRKPNYGVVADHPELIDINFGKVSRGDWIHANAIDYNEKLDQIVFS
;
A
#
# COMPACT_ATOMS: atom_id res chain seq x y z
N ILE A 1 -1.32 -17.44 -11.25
CA ILE A 1 -0.60 -17.74 -9.99
C ILE A 1 0.65 -16.89 -9.94
N ALA A 2 0.79 -16.11 -8.88
CA ALA A 2 1.95 -15.27 -8.65
C ALA A 2 2.57 -15.64 -7.28
N PRO A 3 3.58 -16.54 -7.26
CA PRO A 3 4.17 -17.00 -6.01
C PRO A 3 4.88 -15.86 -5.27
N LEU A 4 4.58 -15.68 -3.99
CA LEU A 4 5.25 -14.71 -3.14
C LEU A 4 6.78 -14.92 -3.18
N ARG A 5 7.53 -13.86 -3.41
CA ARG A 5 9.00 -13.87 -3.61
C ARG A 5 9.47 -14.70 -4.82
N GLY A 6 8.55 -15.11 -5.70
CA GLY A 6 8.88 -15.75 -6.97
C GLY A 6 9.41 -14.74 -7.99
N LEU A 7 10.12 -15.27 -8.98
CA LEU A 7 10.61 -14.51 -10.14
C LEU A 7 9.85 -14.85 -11.42
N VAL A 8 8.72 -15.55 -11.29
CA VAL A 8 7.86 -15.93 -12.41
C VAL A 8 6.40 -15.81 -11.96
N ALA A 9 5.57 -15.22 -12.81
CA ALA A 9 4.13 -15.29 -12.71
C ALA A 9 3.57 -16.22 -13.76
N TYR A 10 2.54 -17.02 -13.42
CA TYR A 10 1.95 -18.04 -14.29
C TYR A 10 0.49 -17.76 -14.55
N LEU A 11 0.06 -17.90 -15.79
CA LEU A 11 -1.33 -18.08 -16.15
C LEU A 11 -1.60 -19.57 -16.27
N VAL A 12 -2.64 -20.03 -15.61
CA VAL A 12 -3.07 -21.43 -15.64
C VAL A 12 -4.50 -21.51 -16.14
N ASP A 13 -4.82 -22.56 -16.86
CA ASP A 13 -6.20 -22.85 -17.29
C ASP A 13 -7.00 -23.52 -16.17
N MET A 14 -8.24 -23.93 -16.49
CA MET A 14 -9.15 -24.55 -15.52
C MET A 14 -8.76 -26.01 -15.18
N GLU A 15 -7.93 -26.63 -15.99
CA GLU A 15 -7.35 -27.97 -15.82
C GLU A 15 -6.10 -27.92 -14.92
N GLY A 16 -5.53 -26.69 -14.71
CA GLY A 16 -4.34 -26.46 -13.90
C GLY A 16 -3.04 -26.48 -14.71
N ASP A 17 -3.13 -26.53 -16.03
CA ASP A 17 -1.96 -26.49 -16.90
C ASP A 17 -1.47 -25.04 -17.09
N VAL A 18 -0.14 -24.86 -17.09
CA VAL A 18 0.47 -23.55 -17.35
C VAL A 18 0.34 -23.22 -18.84
N VAL A 19 -0.42 -22.18 -19.15
CA VAL A 19 -0.66 -21.73 -20.53
C VAL A 19 0.15 -20.51 -20.92
N HIS A 20 0.69 -19.78 -19.94
CA HIS A 20 1.61 -18.67 -20.15
C HIS A 20 2.42 -18.36 -18.89
N GLU A 21 3.62 -17.76 -19.08
CA GLU A 21 4.47 -17.32 -17.99
C GLU A 21 5.18 -15.99 -18.29
N TRP A 22 5.40 -15.19 -17.22
CA TRP A 22 6.19 -13.98 -17.25
C TRP A 22 7.40 -14.13 -16.34
N ALA A 23 8.60 -14.04 -16.89
CA ALA A 23 9.82 -13.87 -16.10
C ALA A 23 9.89 -12.44 -15.56
N LEU A 24 10.10 -12.30 -14.28
CA LEU A 24 10.09 -11.01 -13.58
C LEU A 24 11.51 -10.61 -13.16
N PRO A 25 11.87 -9.32 -13.28
CA PRO A 25 13.21 -8.85 -12.89
C PRO A 25 13.42 -8.83 -11.38
N ASP A 26 12.34 -8.65 -10.61
CA ASP A 26 12.37 -8.61 -9.14
C ASP A 26 11.48 -9.71 -8.56
N LYS A 27 11.77 -10.09 -7.32
CA LYS A 27 10.90 -10.98 -6.56
C LYS A 27 9.55 -10.30 -6.32
N LEU A 28 8.46 -11.01 -6.58
CA LEU A 28 7.11 -10.53 -6.27
C LEU A 28 6.95 -10.23 -4.78
N ALA A 29 6.44 -9.04 -4.50
CA ALA A 29 6.17 -8.58 -3.15
C ALA A 29 4.89 -9.18 -2.57
N SER A 30 3.79 -9.09 -3.32
CA SER A 30 2.48 -9.57 -2.86
C SER A 30 1.58 -10.02 -4.01
N LEU A 31 1.14 -9.11 -4.85
CA LEU A 31 0.08 -9.31 -5.82
C LEU A 31 0.55 -9.11 -7.26
N ALA A 32 -0.19 -9.68 -8.19
CA ALA A 32 -0.10 -9.44 -9.62
C ALA A 32 -1.50 -9.45 -10.22
N TYR A 33 -1.76 -8.52 -11.14
CA TYR A 33 -3.06 -8.32 -11.76
C TYR A 33 -2.98 -8.45 -13.27
N MET A 34 -3.87 -9.25 -13.84
CA MET A 34 -4.10 -9.24 -15.27
C MET A 34 -4.88 -7.99 -15.65
N LEU A 35 -4.33 -7.20 -16.55
CA LEU A 35 -5.00 -6.03 -17.13
C LEU A 35 -5.69 -6.39 -18.44
N PRO A 36 -6.66 -5.56 -18.91
CA PRO A 36 -7.20 -5.68 -20.25
C PRO A 36 -6.07 -5.71 -21.30
N GLY A 37 -6.23 -6.57 -22.32
CA GLY A 37 -5.21 -6.75 -23.35
C GLY A 37 -4.13 -7.79 -23.03
N GLY A 38 -4.21 -8.45 -21.85
CA GLY A 38 -3.28 -9.52 -21.48
C GLY A 38 -1.97 -9.03 -20.88
N HIS A 39 -1.92 -7.79 -20.44
CA HIS A 39 -0.79 -7.26 -19.67
C HIS A 39 -0.81 -7.74 -18.23
N LEU A 40 0.35 -7.81 -17.60
CA LEU A 40 0.53 -8.16 -16.21
C LEU A 40 1.09 -6.97 -15.43
N LEU A 41 0.33 -6.49 -14.43
CA LEU A 41 0.77 -5.46 -13.49
C LEU A 41 1.24 -6.14 -12.19
N THR A 42 2.45 -5.80 -11.74
CA THR A 42 3.11 -6.44 -10.58
C THR A 42 3.69 -5.40 -9.62
N SER A 43 3.91 -5.83 -8.38
CA SER A 43 4.80 -5.14 -7.44
C SER A 43 6.03 -6.01 -7.15
N GLY A 44 7.20 -5.51 -7.52
CA GLY A 44 8.50 -6.09 -7.24
C GLY A 44 9.08 -5.60 -5.92
N MET A 45 9.77 -6.46 -5.18
CA MET A 45 10.42 -6.11 -3.92
C MET A 45 11.61 -5.18 -4.13
N THR A 46 11.81 -4.28 -3.16
CA THR A 46 13.02 -3.45 -3.01
C THR A 46 13.65 -3.66 -1.64
N ASP A 47 14.97 -3.43 -1.55
CA ASP A 47 15.70 -3.40 -0.28
C ASP A 47 15.78 -1.98 0.31
N GLU A 48 15.32 -0.96 -0.44
CA GLU A 48 15.31 0.45 -0.04
C GLU A 48 14.01 0.84 0.68
N GLY A 49 13.97 2.04 1.28
CA GLY A 49 12.79 2.59 1.97
C GLY A 49 12.58 2.05 3.39
N PRO A 50 11.33 2.05 3.89
CA PRO A 50 11.02 1.64 5.26
C PRO A 50 11.53 0.24 5.60
N PRO A 51 12.06 -0.01 6.82
CA PRO A 51 12.63 -1.29 7.22
C PRO A 51 11.56 -2.33 7.60
N ILE A 52 10.41 -2.28 6.98
CA ILE A 52 9.29 -3.21 7.10
C ILE A 52 9.39 -4.17 5.91
N ILE A 53 9.31 -5.46 6.14
CA ILE A 53 9.55 -6.48 5.12
C ILE A 53 8.29 -7.25 4.70
N GLU A 54 7.22 -7.14 5.45
CA GLU A 54 5.95 -7.78 5.16
C GLU A 54 5.30 -7.14 3.94
N ALA A 55 5.17 -7.89 2.85
CA ALA A 55 4.61 -7.45 1.56
C ALA A 55 5.20 -6.13 1.00
N LYS A 56 6.46 -5.86 1.34
CA LYS A 56 7.18 -4.69 0.82
C LYS A 56 7.39 -4.84 -0.67
N GLY A 57 6.85 -3.87 -1.41
CA GLY A 57 7.02 -3.73 -2.84
C GLY A 57 8.09 -2.71 -3.18
N GLY A 58 7.73 -1.72 -4.00
CA GLY A 58 8.56 -0.58 -4.37
C GLY A 58 8.75 -0.43 -5.87
N HIS A 59 8.66 -1.51 -6.64
CA HIS A 59 8.74 -1.48 -8.09
C HIS A 59 7.40 -1.90 -8.70
N LEU A 60 6.53 -0.94 -9.02
CA LEU A 60 5.30 -1.20 -9.76
C LEU A 60 5.63 -1.30 -11.25
N ARG A 61 5.34 -2.43 -11.88
CA ARG A 61 5.68 -2.69 -13.28
C ARG A 61 4.56 -3.34 -14.05
N GLU A 62 4.41 -2.92 -15.29
CA GLU A 62 3.50 -3.53 -16.25
C GLU A 62 4.28 -4.16 -17.37
N PHE A 63 3.97 -5.42 -17.67
CA PHE A 63 4.54 -6.20 -18.75
C PHE A 63 3.47 -6.53 -19.79
N ASP A 64 3.83 -6.47 -21.06
CA ASP A 64 2.97 -6.98 -22.14
C ASP A 64 2.91 -8.52 -22.12
N TRP A 65 2.11 -9.09 -23.04
CA TRP A 65 1.99 -10.54 -23.17
C TRP A 65 3.32 -11.23 -23.48
N ASN A 66 4.25 -10.56 -24.15
CA ASN A 66 5.55 -11.12 -24.52
C ASN A 66 6.60 -10.94 -23.41
N GLY A 67 6.23 -10.36 -22.27
CA GLY A 67 7.14 -10.10 -21.15
C GLY A 67 7.98 -8.83 -21.32
N ASN A 68 7.69 -7.97 -22.29
CA ASN A 68 8.37 -6.67 -22.41
C ASN A 68 7.83 -5.71 -21.36
N LEU A 69 8.72 -4.97 -20.70
CA LEU A 69 8.35 -3.90 -19.78
C LEU A 69 7.74 -2.74 -20.58
N VAL A 70 6.50 -2.37 -20.26
CA VAL A 70 5.77 -1.29 -20.92
C VAL A 70 5.51 -0.09 -20.01
N TRP A 71 5.59 -0.28 -18.69
CA TRP A 71 5.48 0.79 -17.69
C TRP A 71 6.24 0.42 -16.43
N ASP A 72 6.85 1.41 -15.78
CA ASP A 72 7.62 1.28 -14.54
C ASP A 72 7.41 2.51 -13.66
N HIS A 73 7.21 2.29 -12.36
CA HIS A 73 7.18 3.32 -11.34
C HIS A 73 7.86 2.83 -10.07
N VAL A 74 8.69 3.67 -9.46
CA VAL A 74 9.44 3.33 -8.25
C VAL A 74 8.99 4.24 -7.11
N ASP A 75 8.44 3.62 -6.07
CA ASP A 75 8.25 4.24 -4.75
C ASP A 75 8.62 3.19 -3.69
N HIS A 76 9.79 3.33 -3.09
CA HIS A 76 10.33 2.37 -2.12
C HIS A 76 9.50 2.25 -0.83
N ALA A 77 8.49 3.10 -0.65
CA ALA A 77 7.52 3.01 0.43
C ALA A 77 6.28 2.16 0.07
N GLN A 78 6.10 1.78 -1.22
CA GLN A 78 4.95 1.00 -1.65
C GLN A 78 4.92 -0.38 -0.97
N HIS A 79 3.73 -0.81 -0.56
CA HIS A 79 3.50 -2.13 0.03
C HIS A 79 2.13 -2.69 -0.38
N HIS A 80 1.94 -3.99 -0.13
CA HIS A 80 0.74 -4.78 -0.30
C HIS A 80 0.04 -4.59 -1.65
N ASP A 81 -0.82 -3.58 -1.82
CA ASP A 81 -1.79 -3.56 -2.91
C ASP A 81 -1.75 -2.29 -3.77
N PHE A 82 -2.22 -2.43 -4.98
CA PHE A 82 -2.24 -1.40 -6.03
C PHE A 82 -3.29 -1.74 -7.08
N ARG A 83 -3.82 -0.73 -7.78
CA ARG A 83 -4.79 -0.92 -8.87
C ARG A 83 -4.50 0.01 -10.03
N ARG A 84 -4.63 -0.51 -11.26
CA ARG A 84 -4.73 0.32 -12.46
C ARG A 84 -6.17 0.79 -12.60
N LEU A 85 -6.40 2.09 -12.73
CA LEU A 85 -7.70 2.69 -12.93
C LEU A 85 -8.06 2.76 -14.42
N ALA A 86 -9.36 2.94 -14.72
CA ALA A 86 -9.85 3.02 -16.10
C ALA A 86 -9.30 4.23 -16.86
N ASN A 87 -8.96 5.32 -16.16
CA ASN A 87 -8.32 6.51 -16.73
C ASN A 87 -6.81 6.34 -17.02
N GLY A 88 -6.24 5.16 -16.72
CA GLY A 88 -4.82 4.85 -16.88
C GLY A 88 -3.95 5.19 -15.68
N ASN A 89 -4.47 5.89 -14.67
CA ASN A 89 -3.75 6.15 -13.43
C ASN A 89 -3.57 4.87 -12.60
N THR A 90 -2.69 4.92 -11.62
CA THR A 90 -2.48 3.82 -10.68
C THR A 90 -2.67 4.34 -9.26
N ILE A 91 -3.51 3.65 -8.46
CA ILE A 91 -3.56 3.85 -7.02
C ILE A 91 -2.76 2.77 -6.31
N TYR A 92 -2.11 3.10 -5.20
CA TYR A 92 -1.35 2.14 -4.40
C TYR A 92 -1.24 2.55 -2.94
N LEU A 93 -1.01 1.54 -2.09
CA LEU A 93 -0.70 1.69 -0.67
C LEU A 93 0.80 1.89 -0.47
N GLY A 94 1.15 2.70 0.52
CA GLY A 94 2.54 2.87 0.94
C GLY A 94 2.65 3.36 2.38
N TRP A 95 3.89 3.35 2.91
CA TRP A 95 4.18 3.81 4.28
C TRP A 95 4.74 5.22 4.31
N ASP A 96 4.11 6.08 5.09
CA ASP A 96 4.71 7.32 5.58
C ASP A 96 5.61 7.02 6.77
N GLU A 97 6.86 7.45 6.68
CA GLU A 97 7.74 7.44 7.84
C GLU A 97 7.50 8.69 8.69
N MET A 98 6.85 8.51 9.83
CA MET A 98 6.64 9.61 10.78
C MET A 98 7.88 9.83 11.62
N THR A 99 8.36 11.08 11.64
CA THR A 99 9.43 11.47 12.57
C THR A 99 8.98 11.33 14.02
N ALA A 100 9.93 11.16 14.94
CA ALA A 100 9.62 11.12 16.37
C ALA A 100 8.83 12.37 16.84
N GLU A 101 9.10 13.53 16.23
CA GLU A 101 8.39 14.77 16.52
C GLU A 101 6.93 14.72 16.02
N ALA A 102 6.68 14.22 14.83
CA ALA A 102 5.33 14.01 14.30
C ALA A 102 4.58 12.95 15.13
N ALA A 103 5.24 11.86 15.50
CA ALA A 103 4.68 10.81 16.35
C ALA A 103 4.26 11.32 17.73
N VAL A 104 4.97 12.29 18.31
CA VAL A 104 4.59 12.93 19.57
C VAL A 104 3.28 13.74 19.46
N ARG A 105 2.97 14.28 18.28
CA ARG A 105 1.70 14.99 18.03
C ARG A 105 0.54 14.04 17.88
N VAL A 106 0.79 12.86 17.34
CA VAL A 106 -0.20 11.79 17.21
C VAL A 106 -0.26 11.06 18.54
N GLN A 107 -1.35 11.23 19.25
CA GLN A 107 -1.49 10.63 20.57
C GLN A 107 -2.32 9.39 20.56
N GLY A 108 -1.97 8.56 21.55
CA GLY A 108 -2.69 7.39 21.89
C GLY A 108 -2.13 6.12 21.26
N GLY A 109 -1.06 6.22 20.49
CA GLY A 109 -0.30 5.04 20.09
C GLY A 109 0.22 4.29 21.32
N ILE A 110 0.22 2.97 21.29
CA ILE A 110 0.69 2.12 22.39
C ILE A 110 2.16 2.45 22.68
N PRO A 111 2.52 2.76 23.93
CA PRO A 111 3.92 3.02 24.28
C PRO A 111 4.83 1.86 23.85
N GLY A 112 5.94 2.17 23.19
CA GLY A 112 6.89 1.19 22.67
C GLY A 112 6.52 0.58 21.32
N SER A 113 5.54 1.15 20.61
CA SER A 113 5.19 0.74 19.25
C SER A 113 6.16 1.26 18.18
N GLU A 114 7.12 2.11 18.54
CA GLU A 114 8.08 2.63 17.59
C GLU A 114 9.09 1.55 17.14
N ARG A 115 9.41 1.55 15.87
CA ARG A 115 10.54 0.80 15.32
C ARG A 115 11.69 1.76 15.02
N ASN A 116 12.80 1.61 15.72
CA ASN A 116 13.95 2.52 15.61
C ASN A 116 13.59 4.00 15.89
N GLY A 117 12.67 4.26 16.83
CA GLY A 117 12.17 5.60 17.15
C GLY A 117 11.25 6.21 16.09
N LYS A 118 10.73 5.41 15.17
CA LYS A 118 9.82 5.84 14.09
C LYS A 118 8.53 5.07 14.13
N ILE A 119 7.47 5.72 13.66
CA ILE A 119 6.17 5.12 13.38
C ILE A 119 5.94 5.20 11.88
N TYR A 120 5.38 4.15 11.32
CA TYR A 120 5.01 4.06 9.91
C TYR A 120 3.49 4.06 9.83
N SER A 121 2.95 5.03 9.10
CA SER A 121 1.53 5.18 8.83
C SER A 121 1.26 4.83 7.38
N ASP A 122 0.04 4.45 7.04
CA ASP A 122 -0.30 4.18 5.65
C ASP A 122 -0.67 5.45 4.90
N PHE A 123 -0.29 5.50 3.63
CA PHE A 123 -0.82 6.43 2.66
C PHE A 123 -1.45 5.71 1.47
N ILE A 124 -2.31 6.43 0.75
CA ILE A 124 -2.79 6.06 -0.57
C ILE A 124 -2.36 7.17 -1.53
N LYS A 125 -1.76 6.82 -2.66
CA LYS A 125 -1.45 7.75 -3.74
C LYS A 125 -2.12 7.32 -5.03
N GLU A 126 -2.57 8.30 -5.82
CA GLU A 126 -2.91 8.14 -7.22
C GLU A 126 -1.87 8.85 -8.08
N ILE A 127 -1.31 8.13 -9.03
CA ILE A 127 -0.31 8.64 -9.97
C ILE A 127 -0.80 8.50 -11.42
N THR A 128 -0.40 9.45 -12.25
CA THR A 128 -0.56 9.38 -13.70
C THR A 128 0.39 8.35 -14.32
N PRO A 129 0.20 7.95 -15.60
CA PRO A 129 1.12 7.04 -16.29
C PRO A 129 2.57 7.54 -16.37
N ASP A 130 2.80 8.85 -16.33
CA ASP A 130 4.14 9.48 -16.28
C ASP A 130 4.67 9.66 -14.85
N GLY A 131 3.95 9.17 -13.84
CA GLY A 131 4.40 9.11 -12.45
C GLY A 131 4.11 10.36 -11.62
N ALA A 132 3.35 11.35 -12.15
CA ALA A 132 2.96 12.53 -11.38
C ALA A 132 1.86 12.16 -10.36
N ILE A 133 2.03 12.59 -9.10
CA ILE A 133 1.00 12.42 -8.07
C ILE A 133 -0.14 13.40 -8.37
N VAL A 134 -1.36 12.90 -8.50
CA VAL A 134 -2.58 13.69 -8.74
C VAL A 134 -3.52 13.71 -7.53
N TRP A 135 -3.40 12.74 -6.66
CA TRP A 135 -4.12 12.68 -5.40
C TRP A 135 -3.34 11.84 -4.37
N GLU A 136 -3.44 12.24 -3.10
CA GLU A 136 -2.88 11.48 -1.99
C GLU A 136 -3.75 11.62 -0.73
N TRP A 137 -3.73 10.59 0.08
CA TRP A 137 -4.39 10.52 1.38
C TRP A 137 -3.43 9.89 2.40
N HIS A 138 -3.33 10.51 3.56
CA HIS A 138 -2.42 10.07 4.62
C HIS A 138 -3.23 9.76 5.88
N ALA A 139 -3.12 8.53 6.36
CA ALA A 139 -3.90 8.08 7.53
C ALA A 139 -3.65 8.92 8.78
N TRP A 140 -2.44 9.42 8.96
CA TRP A 140 -2.08 10.25 10.12
C TRP A 140 -2.74 11.63 10.15
N ASP A 141 -3.31 12.10 9.06
CA ASP A 141 -4.12 13.33 9.00
C ASP A 141 -5.56 13.11 9.48
N HIS A 142 -5.98 11.85 9.62
CA HIS A 142 -7.35 11.44 9.92
C HIS A 142 -7.49 10.71 11.26
N LEU A 143 -6.67 11.06 12.25
CA LEU A 143 -6.62 10.35 13.52
C LEU A 143 -7.45 11.01 14.60
N ILE A 144 -8.05 10.20 15.48
CA ILE A 144 -8.70 10.60 16.71
C ILE A 144 -8.25 9.70 17.86
N GLN A 145 -8.32 10.22 19.08
CA GLN A 145 -8.10 9.47 20.33
C GLN A 145 -8.86 10.13 21.49
N ASP A 146 -9.22 9.34 22.47
CA ASP A 146 -9.91 9.79 23.69
C ASP A 146 -9.08 9.60 24.97
N VAL A 147 -7.78 9.35 24.83
CA VAL A 147 -6.87 8.97 25.94
C VAL A 147 -6.16 10.18 26.54
N ASP A 148 -5.66 11.11 25.72
CA ASP A 148 -4.92 12.28 26.23
C ASP A 148 -5.50 13.61 25.72
N SER A 149 -6.26 14.28 26.59
CA SER A 149 -6.92 15.55 26.28
C SER A 149 -5.99 16.74 26.02
N ARG A 150 -4.67 16.55 26.22
CA ARG A 150 -3.66 17.59 25.94
C ARG A 150 -3.17 17.54 24.51
N LYS A 151 -3.57 16.55 23.73
CA LYS A 151 -3.10 16.33 22.36
C LYS A 151 -4.09 16.82 21.32
N PRO A 152 -3.62 17.29 20.16
CA PRO A 152 -4.45 17.96 19.16
C PRO A 152 -5.59 17.12 18.59
N ASN A 153 -5.39 15.78 18.51
CA ASN A 153 -6.37 14.83 17.95
C ASN A 153 -7.32 14.25 19.01
N TYR A 154 -7.43 14.88 20.22
CA TYR A 154 -8.34 14.44 21.26
C TYR A 154 -9.79 14.74 20.89
N GLY A 155 -10.67 13.75 21.06
CA GLY A 155 -12.10 13.88 20.82
C GLY A 155 -12.88 12.66 21.29
N VAL A 156 -14.20 12.71 21.13
CA VAL A 156 -15.08 11.56 21.40
C VAL A 156 -15.10 10.67 20.17
N VAL A 157 -14.43 9.53 20.24
CA VAL A 157 -14.25 8.60 19.09
C VAL A 157 -15.58 8.24 18.45
N ALA A 158 -16.62 7.96 19.27
CA ALA A 158 -17.94 7.56 18.77
C ALA A 158 -18.68 8.64 17.96
N ASP A 159 -18.31 9.91 18.11
CA ASP A 159 -18.93 11.02 17.40
C ASP A 159 -18.25 11.32 16.04
N HIS A 160 -17.15 10.63 15.74
CA HIS A 160 -16.30 10.87 14.58
C HIS A 160 -16.02 9.58 13.76
N PRO A 161 -17.06 9.02 13.11
CA PRO A 161 -16.88 7.80 12.29
C PRO A 161 -16.00 8.01 11.05
N GLU A 162 -15.73 9.27 10.66
CA GLU A 162 -14.84 9.66 9.57
C GLU A 162 -13.35 9.65 9.95
N LEU A 163 -13.03 9.45 11.25
CA LEU A 163 -11.67 9.44 11.76
C LEU A 163 -11.25 8.04 12.23
N ILE A 164 -9.96 7.81 12.24
CA ILE A 164 -9.36 6.55 12.66
C ILE A 164 -8.99 6.64 14.15
N ASP A 165 -9.57 5.77 14.97
CA ASP A 165 -9.15 5.62 16.35
C ASP A 165 -7.76 4.95 16.42
N ILE A 166 -6.75 5.74 16.75
CA ILE A 166 -5.37 5.28 16.84
C ILE A 166 -5.16 4.19 17.91
N ASN A 167 -6.08 4.07 18.87
CA ASN A 167 -6.02 3.09 19.95
C ASN A 167 -6.82 1.81 19.68
N PHE A 168 -7.54 1.73 18.56
CA PHE A 168 -8.42 0.60 18.27
C PHE A 168 -7.65 -0.74 18.19
N GLY A 169 -6.45 -0.73 17.68
CA GLY A 169 -5.60 -1.93 17.56
C GLY A 169 -4.55 -2.02 18.66
N LYS A 170 -4.33 -3.18 19.25
CA LYS A 170 -3.19 -3.45 20.15
C LYS A 170 -1.98 -3.86 19.33
N VAL A 171 -1.47 -2.98 18.49
CA VAL A 171 -0.32 -3.29 17.65
C VAL A 171 0.95 -2.76 18.29
N SER A 172 1.87 -3.66 18.62
CA SER A 172 3.20 -3.36 19.16
C SER A 172 4.27 -3.25 18.06
N ARG A 173 3.89 -2.73 16.89
CA ARG A 173 4.80 -2.60 15.74
C ARG A 173 4.81 -1.15 15.29
N GLY A 174 5.93 -0.67 14.76
CA GLY A 174 5.99 0.68 14.16
C GLY A 174 5.02 0.89 12.99
N ASP A 175 4.54 -0.19 12.38
CA ASP A 175 3.52 -0.27 11.34
C ASP A 175 2.16 -0.53 12.01
N TRP A 176 1.41 0.51 12.33
CA TRP A 176 0.27 0.40 13.25
C TRP A 176 -1.10 0.34 12.58
N ILE A 177 -1.28 0.77 11.35
CA ILE A 177 -2.53 0.58 10.57
C ILE A 177 -2.45 -0.70 9.76
N HIS A 178 -1.35 -0.89 9.03
CA HIS A 178 -1.07 -2.08 8.25
C HIS A 178 -2.15 -2.41 7.22
N ALA A 179 -2.45 -1.46 6.32
CA ALA A 179 -3.41 -1.67 5.24
C ALA A 179 -2.94 -2.78 4.29
N ASN A 180 -3.83 -3.71 3.94
CA ASN A 180 -3.49 -4.90 3.16
C ASN A 180 -4.07 -4.90 1.75
N ALA A 181 -5.21 -4.24 1.55
CA ALA A 181 -5.90 -4.24 0.27
C ALA A 181 -6.48 -2.87 -0.04
N ILE A 182 -6.55 -2.55 -1.32
CA ILE A 182 -7.19 -1.34 -1.84
C ILE A 182 -8.03 -1.67 -3.07
N ASP A 183 -9.20 -1.07 -3.16
CA ASP A 183 -10.00 -1.10 -4.38
C ASP A 183 -10.72 0.22 -4.59
N TYR A 184 -11.09 0.51 -5.84
CA TYR A 184 -11.72 1.75 -6.24
C TYR A 184 -13.05 1.49 -6.96
N ASN A 185 -14.09 2.14 -6.49
CA ASN A 185 -15.40 2.13 -7.13
C ASN A 185 -15.57 3.41 -7.98
N GLU A 186 -15.37 3.28 -9.28
CA GLU A 186 -15.47 4.40 -10.23
C GLU A 186 -16.85 5.08 -10.25
N LYS A 187 -17.93 4.32 -10.05
CA LYS A 187 -19.29 4.88 -10.09
C LYS A 187 -19.62 5.76 -8.91
N LEU A 188 -19.02 5.47 -7.77
CA LEU A 188 -19.26 6.18 -6.52
C LEU A 188 -18.12 7.15 -6.20
N ASP A 189 -17.03 7.11 -6.98
CA ASP A 189 -15.79 7.84 -6.69
C ASP A 189 -15.30 7.59 -5.26
N GLN A 190 -15.20 6.30 -4.90
CA GLN A 190 -14.86 5.88 -3.54
C GLN A 190 -13.75 4.83 -3.55
N ILE A 191 -12.84 4.99 -2.61
CA ILE A 191 -11.80 4.00 -2.29
C ILE A 191 -12.25 3.22 -1.06
N VAL A 192 -12.06 1.89 -1.09
CA VAL A 192 -12.11 1.02 0.07
C VAL A 192 -10.73 0.42 0.30
N PHE A 193 -10.30 0.39 1.55
CA PHE A 193 -9.06 -0.28 1.95
C PHE A 193 -9.23 -0.98 3.29
N SER A 194 -8.40 -1.98 3.59
CA SER A 194 -8.50 -2.81 4.79
C SER A 194 -7.11 -3.21 5.33
#